data_7fd22b46150837e5a6f0df6d6bf7f0d9
#
_entry.id   7fd22b46150837e5a6f0df6d6bf7f0d9
#
_cell.length_a   1.000
_cell.length_b   1.000
_cell.length_c   1.000
_cell.angle_alpha   90.00
_cell.angle_beta   90.00
_cell.angle_gamma   90.00
#
_symmetry.space_group_name_H-M   'P 1'
#
loop_
_entity.id
_entity.type
_entity.pdbx_description
1 polymer ?
#
loop_
_entity_poly.entity_id
_entity_poly.type
_entity_poly.pdbx_seq_one_letter_code
_entity_poly.pdbx_strand_id
1 'polypeptide(L)'
;EHRAVLQKGEAADGVDPATVVAVWGVESNYGRITGKYPLVSALGTLSCFGRRQDYFRGEFFAALRILQRGDIVPERLYWSWAGAFGHTQFMPATYERLAVDFDGDGRRDLVDNSADALASTANFLRRGGWQSGQPWGFEVRLPAAFDPALAGRRNKRPASDWAARGGVAVDGRTLANSGLADGERTAILL
;
A
#
# COMPACT_ATOMS: atom_id res chain seq x y z
N GLU A 1 20.08 5.75 6.82
CA GLU A 1 19.55 7.10 6.60
C GLU A 1 18.09 7.23 7.10
N HIS A 2 17.21 6.29 6.79
CA HIS A 2 15.78 6.36 7.12
C HIS A 2 15.37 5.69 8.45
N ARG A 3 16.33 5.27 9.28
CA ARG A 3 16.02 4.54 10.54
C ARG A 3 15.10 5.33 11.46
N ALA A 4 15.32 6.62 11.60
CA ALA A 4 14.54 7.45 12.53
C ALA A 4 13.06 7.55 12.14
N VAL A 5 12.76 7.76 10.85
CA VAL A 5 11.38 7.83 10.37
C VAL A 5 10.68 6.48 10.51
N LEU A 6 11.38 5.38 10.21
CA LEU A 6 10.83 4.04 10.32
C LEU A 6 10.53 3.66 11.77
N GLN A 7 11.43 3.97 12.71
CA GLN A 7 11.21 3.75 14.15
C GLN A 7 10.07 4.61 14.71
N LYS A 8 9.97 5.88 14.29
CA LYS A 8 8.84 6.73 14.70
C LYS A 8 7.52 6.22 14.11
N GLY A 9 7.52 5.77 12.84
CA GLY A 9 6.35 5.17 12.20
C GLY A 9 5.90 3.89 12.92
N GLU A 10 6.85 3.01 13.28
CA GLU A 10 6.55 1.81 14.06
C GLU A 10 5.95 2.16 15.42
N ALA A 11 6.54 3.11 16.13
CA ALA A 11 6.05 3.55 17.45
C ALA A 11 4.66 4.22 17.37
N ALA A 12 4.39 5.01 16.33
CA ALA A 12 3.14 5.76 16.18
C ALA A 12 2.00 4.91 15.56
N ASP A 13 2.34 4.11 14.55
CA ASP A 13 1.38 3.42 13.70
C ASP A 13 1.38 1.90 13.89
N GLY A 14 2.33 1.36 14.62
CA GLY A 14 2.49 -0.07 14.86
C GLY A 14 2.83 -0.87 13.59
N VAL A 15 3.29 -0.20 12.54
CA VAL A 15 3.60 -0.84 11.26
C VAL A 15 5.06 -1.28 11.23
N ASP A 16 5.27 -2.53 10.86
CA ASP A 16 6.60 -3.09 10.73
C ASP A 16 7.45 -2.30 9.71
N PRO A 17 8.64 -1.82 10.10
CA PRO A 17 9.56 -1.08 9.24
C PRO A 17 9.94 -1.81 7.96
N ALA A 18 10.12 -3.13 7.99
CA ALA A 18 10.47 -3.91 6.82
C ALA A 18 9.36 -3.90 5.78
N THR A 19 8.10 -3.91 6.22
CA THR A 19 6.94 -3.78 5.33
C THR A 19 6.89 -2.42 4.64
N VAL A 20 7.12 -1.32 5.37
CA VAL A 20 7.17 0.03 4.77
C VAL A 20 8.29 0.14 3.73
N VAL A 21 9.48 -0.39 4.05
CA VAL A 21 10.63 -0.42 3.13
C VAL A 21 10.35 -1.31 1.92
N ALA A 22 9.66 -2.44 2.09
CA ALA A 22 9.28 -3.32 0.98
C ALA A 22 8.32 -2.63 0.01
N VAL A 23 7.31 -1.90 0.50
CA VAL A 23 6.42 -1.06 -0.33
C VAL A 23 7.25 -0.06 -1.13
N TRP A 24 8.14 0.68 -0.49
CA TRP A 24 9.02 1.64 -1.16
C TRP A 24 9.88 0.98 -2.26
N GLY A 25 10.43 -0.20 -1.97
CA GLY A 25 11.21 -0.97 -2.94
C GLY A 25 10.39 -1.38 -4.16
N VAL A 26 9.20 -1.95 -3.95
CA VAL A 26 8.32 -2.43 -5.02
C VAL A 26 7.76 -1.29 -5.86
N GLU A 27 7.35 -0.18 -5.22
CA GLU A 27 6.64 0.90 -5.91
C GLU A 27 7.57 1.79 -6.74
N SER A 28 8.80 2.05 -6.29
CA SER A 28 9.68 3.00 -6.97
C SER A 28 11.16 2.62 -6.98
N ASN A 29 11.50 1.37 -6.64
CA ASN A 29 12.90 0.96 -6.44
C ASN A 29 13.64 1.95 -5.54
N TYR A 30 13.07 2.21 -4.35
CA TYR A 30 13.61 3.16 -3.36
C TYR A 30 13.75 4.59 -3.88
N GLY A 31 12.76 5.05 -4.65
CA GLY A 31 12.73 6.38 -5.24
C GLY A 31 13.62 6.58 -6.47
N ARG A 32 14.26 5.50 -6.98
CA ARG A 32 15.11 5.58 -8.19
C ARG A 32 14.33 5.58 -9.50
N ILE A 33 13.12 5.03 -9.49
CA ILE A 33 12.25 5.01 -10.65
C ILE A 33 11.20 6.10 -10.47
N THR A 34 11.30 7.12 -11.31
CA THR A 34 10.31 8.20 -11.43
C THR A 34 9.50 8.00 -12.70
N GLY A 35 8.26 8.44 -12.71
CA GLY A 35 7.39 8.40 -13.89
C GLY A 35 7.76 9.45 -14.92
N LYS A 36 7.20 9.30 -16.13
CA LYS A 36 7.48 10.17 -17.29
C LYS A 36 6.31 11.06 -17.70
N TYR A 37 5.14 10.86 -17.10
CA TYR A 37 3.92 11.54 -17.52
C TYR A 37 3.61 12.69 -16.56
N PRO A 38 3.31 13.90 -17.07
CA PRO A 38 2.75 14.97 -16.23
C PRO A 38 1.45 14.47 -15.61
N LEU A 39 1.38 14.39 -14.29
CA LEU A 39 0.27 13.76 -13.57
C LEU A 39 -1.07 14.41 -13.90
N VAL A 40 -1.11 15.73 -13.94
CA VAL A 40 -2.32 16.51 -14.25
C VAL A 40 -2.82 16.19 -15.66
N SER A 41 -1.93 16.11 -16.64
CA SER A 41 -2.30 15.78 -18.02
C SER A 41 -2.80 14.33 -18.14
N ALA A 42 -2.14 13.40 -17.47
CA ALA A 42 -2.57 11.99 -17.45
C ALA A 42 -3.97 11.83 -16.86
N LEU A 43 -4.22 12.43 -15.69
CA LEU A 43 -5.52 12.39 -15.02
C LEU A 43 -6.60 13.14 -15.80
N GLY A 44 -6.27 14.29 -16.39
CA GLY A 44 -7.17 15.04 -17.28
C GLY A 44 -7.63 14.19 -18.47
N THR A 45 -6.69 13.50 -19.12
CA THR A 45 -6.99 12.59 -20.23
C THR A 45 -7.91 11.44 -19.77
N LEU A 46 -7.57 10.78 -18.66
CA LEU A 46 -8.37 9.67 -18.14
C LEU A 46 -9.77 10.08 -17.66
N SER A 47 -9.91 11.30 -17.16
CA SER A 47 -11.20 11.86 -16.74
C SER A 47 -12.16 12.11 -17.92
N CYS A 48 -11.62 12.30 -19.12
CA CYS A 48 -12.40 12.59 -20.33
C CYS A 48 -12.60 11.38 -21.26
N PHE A 49 -11.58 10.52 -21.38
CA PHE A 49 -11.54 9.48 -22.42
C PHE A 49 -11.37 8.06 -21.91
N GLY A 50 -11.14 7.87 -20.62
CA GLY A 50 -10.89 6.56 -20.02
C GLY A 50 -12.15 5.78 -19.65
N ARG A 51 -11.96 4.52 -19.24
CA ARG A 51 -12.94 3.84 -18.39
C ARG A 51 -12.88 4.46 -17.00
N ARG A 52 -13.94 4.45 -16.21
CA ARG A 52 -13.98 5.01 -14.84
C ARG A 52 -13.72 6.54 -14.80
N GLN A 53 -14.30 7.29 -15.74
CA GLN A 53 -14.10 8.73 -15.88
C GLN A 53 -14.38 9.49 -14.57
N ASP A 54 -15.46 9.17 -13.85
CA ASP A 54 -15.82 9.85 -12.60
C ASP A 54 -14.77 9.61 -11.49
N TYR A 55 -14.20 8.42 -11.42
CA TYR A 55 -13.09 8.14 -10.52
C TYR A 55 -11.87 9.01 -10.85
N PHE A 56 -11.44 9.01 -12.10
CA PHE A 56 -10.28 9.80 -12.52
C PHE A 56 -10.54 11.30 -12.47
N ARG A 57 -11.77 11.75 -12.62
CA ARG A 57 -12.14 13.16 -12.39
C ARG A 57 -11.96 13.55 -10.93
N GLY A 58 -12.32 12.70 -9.99
CA GLY A 58 -12.04 12.88 -8.58
C GLY A 58 -10.54 13.00 -8.28
N GLU A 59 -9.73 12.10 -8.84
CA GLU A 59 -8.27 12.13 -8.72
C GLU A 59 -7.64 13.36 -9.37
N PHE A 60 -8.15 13.81 -10.52
CA PHE A 60 -7.71 15.02 -11.19
C PHE A 60 -7.89 16.26 -10.31
N PHE A 61 -9.09 16.44 -9.73
CA PHE A 61 -9.33 17.57 -8.84
C PHE A 61 -8.52 17.47 -7.53
N ALA A 62 -8.29 16.27 -7.02
CA ALA A 62 -7.39 16.06 -5.90
C ALA A 62 -5.95 16.49 -6.23
N ALA A 63 -5.44 16.16 -7.42
CA ALA A 63 -4.13 16.60 -7.87
C ALA A 63 -4.03 18.14 -7.98
N LEU A 64 -5.07 18.81 -8.48
CA LEU A 64 -5.09 20.27 -8.52
C LEU A 64 -5.07 20.90 -7.12
N ARG A 65 -5.77 20.31 -6.15
CA ARG A 65 -5.73 20.79 -4.75
C ARG A 65 -4.36 20.58 -4.09
N ILE A 66 -3.64 19.52 -4.42
CA ILE A 66 -2.26 19.30 -3.96
C ILE A 66 -1.36 20.43 -4.45
N LEU A 67 -1.44 20.77 -5.73
CA LEU A 67 -0.70 21.89 -6.31
C LEU A 67 -1.11 23.24 -5.71
N GLN A 68 -2.40 23.46 -5.50
CA GLN A 68 -2.92 24.68 -4.89
C GLN A 68 -2.39 24.91 -3.47
N ARG A 69 -2.20 23.85 -2.70
CA ARG A 69 -1.60 23.95 -1.36
C ARG A 69 -0.10 24.20 -1.37
N GLY A 70 0.57 23.95 -2.48
CA GLY A 70 2.02 24.09 -2.60
C GLY A 70 2.80 22.96 -1.96
N ASP A 71 2.16 21.83 -1.63
CA ASP A 71 2.84 20.66 -1.10
C ASP A 71 3.90 20.12 -2.09
N ILE A 72 3.56 20.14 -3.38
CA ILE A 72 4.43 19.70 -4.48
C ILE A 72 4.32 20.71 -5.63
N VAL A 73 5.44 21.06 -6.24
CA VAL A 73 5.43 21.97 -7.40
C VAL A 73 5.08 21.23 -8.69
N PRO A 74 4.42 21.91 -9.66
CA PRO A 74 3.97 21.27 -10.90
C PRO A 74 5.10 20.58 -11.68
N GLU A 75 6.30 21.15 -11.67
CA GLU A 75 7.50 20.66 -12.37
C GLU A 75 8.03 19.35 -11.80
N ARG A 76 7.61 18.98 -10.59
CA ARG A 76 8.00 17.72 -9.92
C ARG A 76 6.91 16.65 -9.99
N LEU A 77 5.70 16.99 -10.45
CA LEU A 77 4.56 16.08 -10.46
C LEU A 77 4.48 15.27 -11.78
N TYR A 78 5.56 14.48 -12.04
CA TYR A 78 5.68 13.58 -13.18
C TYR A 78 5.77 12.13 -12.69
N TRP A 79 4.73 11.32 -12.96
CA TRP A 79 4.70 9.95 -12.44
C TRP A 79 3.98 8.96 -13.37
N SER A 80 3.11 8.14 -12.80
CA SER A 80 2.40 7.08 -13.51
C SER A 80 1.37 7.66 -14.51
N TRP A 81 1.22 7.00 -15.64
CA TRP A 81 0.14 7.30 -16.60
C TRP A 81 -1.26 7.16 -16.00
N ALA A 82 -1.40 6.36 -14.92
CA ALA A 82 -2.66 6.11 -14.24
C ALA A 82 -2.90 7.00 -13.01
N GLY A 83 -2.00 7.98 -12.75
CA GLY A 83 -2.20 8.99 -11.72
C GLY A 83 -1.63 8.67 -10.33
N ALA A 84 -0.94 7.53 -10.16
CA ALA A 84 -0.19 7.28 -8.93
C ALA A 84 1.14 8.05 -8.96
N PHE A 85 1.58 8.59 -7.81
CA PHE A 85 2.78 9.41 -7.74
C PHE A 85 3.55 9.25 -6.42
N GLY A 86 4.79 9.77 -6.43
CA GLY A 86 5.68 9.78 -5.29
C GLY A 86 6.39 8.45 -5.03
N HIS A 87 7.24 8.44 -4.05
CA HIS A 87 8.07 7.29 -3.65
C HIS A 87 7.28 6.00 -3.43
N THR A 88 6.03 6.09 -2.98
CA THR A 88 5.17 4.96 -2.62
C THR A 88 3.86 4.93 -3.39
N GLN A 89 3.80 5.62 -4.54
CA GLN A 89 2.75 5.53 -5.55
C GLN A 89 1.34 5.78 -5.01
N PHE A 90 1.15 6.88 -4.30
CA PHE A 90 -0.17 7.30 -3.83
C PHE A 90 -1.03 7.85 -4.98
N MET A 91 -2.30 7.53 -4.95
CA MET A 91 -3.29 8.28 -5.73
C MET A 91 -3.59 9.64 -5.06
N PRO A 92 -3.86 10.71 -5.82
CA PRO A 92 -4.09 12.05 -5.26
C PRO A 92 -5.13 12.13 -4.15
N ALA A 93 -6.27 11.47 -4.28
CA ALA A 93 -7.29 11.45 -3.24
C ALA A 93 -6.83 10.66 -1.99
N THR A 94 -6.00 9.65 -2.14
CA THR A 94 -5.37 8.95 -1.02
C THR A 94 -4.36 9.84 -0.32
N TYR A 95 -3.55 10.56 -1.08
CA TYR A 95 -2.63 11.56 -0.55
C TYR A 95 -3.36 12.61 0.30
N GLU A 96 -4.44 13.20 -0.18
CA GLU A 96 -5.18 14.21 0.57
C GLU A 96 -5.62 13.73 1.95
N ARG A 97 -6.01 12.47 2.05
CA ARG A 97 -6.52 11.88 3.30
C ARG A 97 -5.42 11.37 4.24
N LEU A 98 -4.30 10.91 3.70
CA LEU A 98 -3.38 10.05 4.44
C LEU A 98 -1.92 10.50 4.40
N ALA A 99 -1.55 11.49 3.58
CA ALA A 99 -0.19 12.01 3.56
C ALA A 99 0.14 12.72 4.88
N VAL A 100 1.36 12.51 5.35
CA VAL A 100 1.91 13.00 6.61
C VAL A 100 3.09 13.93 6.30
N ASP A 101 3.13 15.08 6.97
CA ASP A 101 4.29 15.94 7.10
C ASP A 101 5.09 15.42 8.30
N PHE A 102 6.17 14.70 8.03
CA PHE A 102 6.92 14.02 9.08
C PHE A 102 7.95 14.92 9.76
N ASP A 103 8.57 15.80 9.01
CA ASP A 103 9.61 16.69 9.50
C ASP A 103 9.08 18.06 9.99
N GLY A 104 7.79 18.33 9.74
CA GLY A 104 7.12 19.52 10.24
C GLY A 104 7.45 20.77 9.45
N ASP A 105 7.86 20.65 8.19
CA ASP A 105 8.17 21.79 7.33
C ASP A 105 6.92 22.51 6.77
N GLY A 106 5.73 21.98 7.07
CA GLY A 106 4.43 22.48 6.61
C GLY A 106 3.99 21.90 5.27
N ARG A 107 4.72 20.97 4.68
CA ARG A 107 4.44 20.32 3.40
C ARG A 107 4.36 18.80 3.59
N ARG A 108 3.65 18.14 2.71
CA ARG A 108 3.56 16.68 2.67
C ARG A 108 4.15 16.21 1.36
N ASP A 109 5.46 16.19 1.25
CA ASP A 109 6.15 15.96 -0.01
C ASP A 109 6.53 14.49 -0.21
N LEU A 110 5.68 13.74 -0.91
CA LEU A 110 5.94 12.33 -1.24
C LEU A 110 6.87 12.13 -2.44
N VAL A 111 7.31 13.22 -3.07
CA VAL A 111 8.13 13.20 -4.29
C VAL A 111 9.60 13.43 -3.97
N ASP A 112 9.91 14.46 -3.20
CA ASP A 112 11.29 14.86 -2.90
C ASP A 112 11.68 14.58 -1.43
N ASN A 113 10.69 14.30 -0.56
CA ASN A 113 10.90 13.96 0.84
C ASN A 113 10.55 12.48 1.12
N SER A 114 11.57 11.64 1.15
CA SER A 114 11.37 10.22 1.45
C SER A 114 10.87 9.95 2.87
N ALA A 115 11.13 10.85 3.83
CA ALA A 115 10.62 10.69 5.20
C ALA A 115 9.09 10.86 5.25
N ASP A 116 8.55 11.87 4.55
CA ASP A 116 7.10 12.04 4.40
C ASP A 116 6.46 10.85 3.70
N ALA A 117 7.11 10.35 2.64
CA ALA A 117 6.61 9.20 1.89
C ALA A 117 6.53 7.93 2.75
N LEU A 118 7.57 7.64 3.54
CA LEU A 118 7.61 6.47 4.43
C LEU A 118 6.61 6.60 5.58
N ALA A 119 6.52 7.76 6.22
CA ALA A 119 5.54 8.03 7.27
C ALA A 119 4.10 7.96 6.73
N SER A 120 3.87 8.51 5.55
CA SER A 120 2.56 8.42 4.88
C SER A 120 2.18 6.97 4.56
N THR A 121 3.16 6.14 4.19
CA THR A 121 2.94 4.71 3.95
C THR A 121 2.58 3.96 5.22
N ALA A 122 3.25 4.25 6.33
CA ALA A 122 2.90 3.67 7.63
C ALA A 122 1.46 4.06 8.02
N ASN A 123 1.11 5.36 7.93
CA ASN A 123 -0.25 5.82 8.17
C ASN A 123 -1.29 5.18 7.24
N PHE A 124 -0.96 5.01 5.95
CA PHE A 124 -1.84 4.31 4.99
C PHE A 124 -2.11 2.87 5.41
N LEU A 125 -1.08 2.11 5.77
CA LEU A 125 -1.22 0.72 6.21
C LEU A 125 -2.05 0.63 7.50
N ARG A 126 -1.74 1.48 8.50
CA ARG A 126 -2.52 1.56 9.75
C ARG A 126 -3.99 1.85 9.49
N ARG A 127 -4.30 2.86 8.68
CA ARG A 127 -5.68 3.22 8.32
C ARG A 127 -6.37 2.17 7.47
N GLY A 128 -5.59 1.36 6.75
CA GLY A 128 -6.05 0.19 6.00
C GLY A 128 -6.36 -1.04 6.85
N GLY A 129 -6.10 -0.98 8.16
CA GLY A 129 -6.39 -2.08 9.10
C GLY A 129 -5.17 -2.94 9.44
N TRP A 130 -3.95 -2.38 9.32
CA TRP A 130 -2.74 -3.07 9.78
C TRP A 130 -2.87 -3.48 11.24
N GLN A 131 -2.52 -4.72 11.54
CA GLN A 131 -2.48 -5.29 12.89
C GLN A 131 -1.05 -5.70 13.22
N SER A 132 -0.46 -5.04 14.21
CA SER A 132 0.91 -5.34 14.66
C SER A 132 1.03 -6.78 15.11
N GLY A 133 2.16 -7.41 14.76
CA GLY A 133 2.44 -8.79 15.14
C GLY A 133 1.68 -9.85 14.31
N GLN A 134 0.78 -9.45 13.42
CA GLN A 134 0.15 -10.38 12.50
C GLN A 134 1.00 -10.58 11.25
N PRO A 135 1.20 -11.82 10.79
CA PRO A 135 1.89 -12.07 9.53
C PRO A 135 1.00 -11.61 8.36
N TRP A 136 1.60 -10.96 7.35
CA TRP A 136 0.90 -10.60 6.11
C TRP A 136 0.51 -11.82 5.27
N GLY A 137 1.24 -12.94 5.45
CA GLY A 137 1.02 -14.21 4.78
C GLY A 137 2.19 -15.16 5.01
N PHE A 138 1.99 -16.40 4.59
CA PHE A 138 3.02 -17.44 4.60
C PHE A 138 2.67 -18.52 3.57
N GLU A 139 3.67 -19.27 3.14
CA GLU A 139 3.49 -20.34 2.18
C GLU A 139 2.81 -21.56 2.80
N VAL A 140 1.87 -22.12 2.04
CA VAL A 140 1.13 -23.34 2.42
C VAL A 140 1.23 -24.38 1.32
N ARG A 141 1.27 -25.63 1.72
CA ARG A 141 1.12 -26.78 0.84
C ARG A 141 -0.35 -27.20 0.84
N LEU A 142 -0.92 -27.32 -0.33
CA LEU A 142 -2.30 -27.75 -0.54
C LEU A 142 -2.32 -29.22 -1.00
N PRO A 143 -3.35 -29.99 -0.64
CA PRO A 143 -3.51 -31.34 -1.18
C PRO A 143 -3.77 -31.34 -2.68
N ALA A 144 -3.40 -32.41 -3.38
CA ALA A 144 -3.63 -32.54 -4.83
C ALA A 144 -5.11 -32.40 -5.22
N ALA A 145 -6.02 -32.75 -4.32
CA ALA A 145 -7.48 -32.64 -4.53
C ALA A 145 -8.05 -31.27 -4.10
N PHE A 146 -7.20 -30.25 -3.85
CA PHE A 146 -7.69 -28.92 -3.49
C PHE A 146 -8.47 -28.30 -4.66
N ASP A 147 -9.68 -27.81 -4.36
CA ASP A 147 -10.52 -27.13 -5.35
C ASP A 147 -10.02 -25.67 -5.54
N PRO A 148 -9.49 -25.30 -6.73
CA PRO A 148 -9.01 -23.95 -7.00
C PRO A 148 -10.11 -22.88 -6.92
N ALA A 149 -11.39 -23.24 -7.05
CA ALA A 149 -12.49 -22.31 -6.91
C ALA A 149 -12.62 -21.74 -5.46
N LEU A 150 -12.04 -22.43 -4.50
CA LEU A 150 -11.97 -21.96 -3.11
C LEU A 150 -10.88 -20.90 -2.88
N ALA A 151 -9.94 -20.74 -3.80
CA ALA A 151 -8.90 -19.71 -3.73
C ALA A 151 -9.46 -18.31 -4.03
N GLY A 152 -8.71 -17.27 -3.66
CA GLY A 152 -9.01 -15.89 -3.98
C GLY A 152 -9.36 -15.04 -2.77
N ARG A 153 -9.02 -13.75 -2.85
CA ARG A 153 -9.13 -12.76 -1.75
C ARG A 153 -10.53 -12.62 -1.14
N ARG A 154 -11.57 -12.97 -1.87
CA ARG A 154 -12.98 -12.89 -1.40
C ARG A 154 -13.41 -14.11 -0.58
N ASN A 155 -12.70 -15.23 -0.70
CA ASN A 155 -13.01 -16.49 -0.05
C ASN A 155 -12.27 -16.64 1.28
N LYS A 156 -12.43 -15.67 2.16
CA LYS A 156 -11.78 -15.69 3.48
C LYS A 156 -12.46 -16.70 4.41
N ARG A 157 -11.65 -17.53 5.07
CA ARG A 157 -12.07 -18.54 6.05
C ARG A 157 -11.12 -18.55 7.25
N PRO A 158 -11.55 -19.05 8.41
CA PRO A 158 -10.64 -19.29 9.52
C PRO A 158 -9.49 -20.24 9.12
N ALA A 159 -8.32 -20.07 9.72
CA ALA A 159 -7.17 -20.94 9.45
C ALA A 159 -7.47 -22.43 9.73
N SER A 160 -8.32 -22.73 10.73
CA SER A 160 -8.81 -24.07 11.05
C SER A 160 -9.57 -24.71 9.88
N ASP A 161 -10.38 -23.94 9.14
CA ASP A 161 -11.10 -24.46 7.97
C ASP A 161 -10.14 -24.87 6.84
N TRP A 162 -9.06 -24.09 6.65
CA TRP A 162 -8.03 -24.44 5.67
C TRP A 162 -7.23 -25.66 6.10
N ALA A 163 -6.93 -25.79 7.41
CA ALA A 163 -6.29 -26.99 7.97
C ALA A 163 -7.17 -28.23 7.77
N ALA A 164 -8.46 -28.14 8.05
CA ALA A 164 -9.42 -29.25 7.86
C ALA A 164 -9.51 -29.68 6.37
N ARG A 165 -9.19 -28.79 5.44
CA ARG A 165 -9.12 -29.08 4.00
C ARG A 165 -7.75 -29.59 3.55
N GLY A 166 -6.85 -29.92 4.48
CA GLY A 166 -5.53 -30.49 4.21
C GLY A 166 -4.45 -29.45 3.93
N GLY A 167 -4.70 -28.17 4.15
CA GLY A 167 -3.67 -27.14 4.07
C GLY A 167 -2.69 -27.25 5.23
N VAL A 168 -1.39 -27.21 4.93
CA VAL A 168 -0.30 -27.23 5.94
C VAL A 168 0.73 -26.14 5.60
N ALA A 169 1.28 -25.48 6.61
CA ALA A 169 2.37 -24.54 6.38
C ALA A 169 3.63 -25.27 5.89
N VAL A 170 4.36 -24.67 4.96
CA VAL A 170 5.56 -25.29 4.36
C VAL A 170 6.66 -25.50 5.39
N ASP A 171 6.73 -24.64 6.40
CA ASP A 171 7.69 -24.73 7.51
C ASP A 171 7.34 -25.78 8.58
N GLY A 172 6.26 -26.53 8.36
CA GLY A 172 5.82 -27.61 9.27
C GLY A 172 4.96 -27.16 10.44
N ARG A 173 4.68 -25.86 10.59
CA ARG A 173 3.70 -25.39 11.59
C ARG A 173 2.28 -25.79 11.21
N THR A 174 1.44 -26.02 12.18
CA THR A 174 0.00 -26.14 11.91
C THR A 174 -0.56 -24.76 11.53
N LEU A 175 -1.58 -24.71 10.69
CA LEU A 175 -2.21 -23.44 10.34
C LEU A 175 -2.83 -22.75 11.56
N ALA A 176 -3.25 -23.51 12.58
CA ALA A 176 -3.72 -22.97 13.86
C ALA A 176 -2.60 -22.22 14.63
N ASN A 177 -1.34 -22.62 14.45
CA ASN A 177 -0.16 -22.03 15.13
C ASN A 177 0.65 -21.13 14.18
N SER A 178 0.02 -20.59 13.16
CA SER A 178 0.67 -19.75 12.13
C SER A 178 0.96 -18.32 12.56
N GLY A 179 0.62 -17.93 13.79
CA GLY A 179 0.73 -16.57 14.29
C GLY A 179 -0.47 -15.67 13.95
N LEU A 180 -1.51 -16.24 13.34
CA LEU A 180 -2.79 -15.53 13.15
C LEU A 180 -3.54 -15.45 14.50
N ALA A 181 -4.20 -14.34 14.74
CA ALA A 181 -5.07 -14.20 15.90
C ALA A 181 -6.26 -15.18 15.83
N ASP A 182 -6.79 -15.58 16.98
CA ASP A 182 -7.98 -16.45 17.04
C ASP A 182 -9.15 -15.80 16.29
N GLY A 183 -9.78 -16.58 15.41
CA GLY A 183 -10.89 -16.12 14.58
C GLY A 183 -10.50 -15.28 13.35
N GLU A 184 -9.22 -14.99 13.15
CA GLU A 184 -8.75 -14.29 11.96
C GLU A 184 -9.07 -15.08 10.69
N ARG A 185 -9.58 -14.39 9.70
CA ARG A 185 -9.99 -14.99 8.42
C ARG A 185 -8.97 -14.69 7.33
N THR A 186 -8.43 -15.73 6.74
CA THR A 186 -7.42 -15.66 5.69
C THR A 186 -7.91 -16.29 4.39
N ALA A 187 -7.28 -15.97 3.29
CA ALA A 187 -7.58 -16.52 1.96
C ALA A 187 -6.37 -17.27 1.41
N ILE A 188 -6.63 -18.34 0.64
CA ILE A 188 -5.61 -18.98 -0.18
C ILE A 188 -5.44 -18.17 -1.47
N LEU A 189 -4.21 -17.87 -1.85
CA LEU A 189 -3.83 -17.27 -3.13
C LEU A 189 -2.99 -18.29 -3.89
N LEU A 190 -3.35 -18.56 -5.14
CA LEU A 190 -2.64 -19.43 -6.07
C LEU A 190 -1.86 -18.61 -7.08
#